data_398231aeb9dafabdf34d39ea1c40876d
#
_entry.id   398231aeb9dafabdf34d39ea1c40876d
#
_cell.length_a   1.000
_cell.length_b   1.000
_cell.length_c   1.000
_cell.angle_alpha   90.00
_cell.angle_beta   90.00
_cell.angle_gamma   90.00
#
_symmetry.space_group_name_H-M   'P 1'
#
loop_
_entity.id
_entity.type
_entity.pdbx_description
1 polymer ?
#
loop_
_entity_poly.entity_id
_entity_poly.type
_entity_poly.pdbx_seq_one_letter_code
_entity_poly.pdbx_strand_id
1 'polypeptide(L)'
;MALPASDLTKKPDLRTTMELGAVLPETAEVRDDHLFIGGVDMVQLAREEGTALYVFDEADLRHRMEAYREAFRSRYENSDVIYASKAFLNKEVVRIAQAEGLCLDVSGGGELACAQAVGFPMERVFVHGNNKTPRELEEAIAAGVGRIVVDSRIELVRVNE
;
A
#
# COMPACT_ATOMS: atom_id res chain seq x y z
N MET A 1 9.96 -19.88 28.57
CA MET A 1 9.18 -19.55 29.76
C MET A 1 7.73 -19.40 29.30
N ALA A 2 6.88 -20.39 29.58
CA ALA A 2 5.48 -20.35 29.14
C ALA A 2 4.69 -19.42 30.05
N LEU A 3 3.86 -18.56 29.49
CA LEU A 3 2.95 -17.69 30.24
C LEU A 3 1.93 -18.56 31.02
N PRO A 4 1.58 -18.22 32.25
CA PRO A 4 0.61 -18.99 33.03
C PRO A 4 -0.78 -18.93 32.38
N ALA A 5 -1.48 -20.07 32.34
CA ALA A 5 -2.79 -20.24 31.71
C ALA A 5 -3.90 -19.28 32.24
N SER A 6 -3.69 -18.67 33.41
CA SER A 6 -4.60 -17.68 34.00
C SER A 6 -4.60 -16.31 33.25
N ASP A 7 -3.58 -16.01 32.47
CA ASP A 7 -3.51 -14.76 31.70
C ASP A 7 -4.27 -14.80 30.36
N LEU A 8 -4.58 -16.01 29.86
CA LEU A 8 -5.31 -16.18 28.60
C LEU A 8 -6.82 -15.96 28.74
N THR A 9 -7.34 -15.83 29.98
CA THR A 9 -8.76 -15.61 30.26
C THR A 9 -9.12 -14.15 30.56
N LYS A 10 -8.13 -13.29 30.76
CA LYS A 10 -8.38 -11.84 30.83
C LYS A 10 -8.69 -11.33 29.43
N LYS A 11 -9.94 -10.92 29.20
CA LYS A 11 -10.28 -10.08 28.05
C LYS A 11 -9.31 -8.90 28.04
N PRO A 12 -8.60 -8.63 26.94
CA PRO A 12 -7.78 -7.42 26.84
C PRO A 12 -8.70 -6.23 27.11
N ASP A 13 -8.31 -5.35 28.01
CA ASP A 13 -9.00 -4.09 28.21
C ASP A 13 -8.74 -3.25 26.96
N LEU A 14 -9.69 -3.27 26.02
CA LEU A 14 -9.63 -2.50 24.77
C LEU A 14 -9.60 -0.98 25.04
N ARG A 15 -9.74 -0.54 26.29
CA ARG A 15 -9.58 0.85 26.71
C ARG A 15 -8.10 1.27 26.77
N THR A 16 -7.17 0.33 26.75
CA THR A 16 -5.73 0.60 26.55
C THR A 16 -5.38 0.79 25.09
N THR A 17 -6.27 1.44 24.33
CA THR A 17 -6.01 1.85 22.93
C THR A 17 -4.78 2.74 22.76
N MET A 18 -4.21 3.28 23.83
CA MET A 18 -2.97 4.05 23.75
C MET A 18 -1.76 3.23 23.28
N GLU A 19 -1.69 1.94 23.57
CA GLU A 19 -0.59 1.08 23.09
C GLU A 19 -0.83 0.58 21.66
N LEU A 20 -2.07 0.40 21.23
CA LEU A 20 -2.44 -0.01 19.88
C LEU A 20 -2.62 1.17 18.91
N GLY A 21 -2.80 2.38 19.40
CA GLY A 21 -3.03 3.58 18.59
C GLY A 21 -1.93 3.86 17.55
N ALA A 22 -0.70 3.41 17.83
CA ALA A 22 0.41 3.57 16.88
C ALA A 22 0.34 2.63 15.66
N VAL A 23 -0.45 1.55 15.73
CA VAL A 23 -0.56 0.52 14.68
C VAL A 23 -1.94 0.41 14.05
N LEU A 24 -2.95 1.02 14.67
CA LEU A 24 -4.31 1.08 14.11
C LEU A 24 -4.46 2.29 13.17
N PRO A 25 -5.42 2.22 12.23
CA PRO A 25 -5.81 3.39 11.44
C PRO A 25 -6.26 4.56 12.32
N GLU A 26 -6.10 5.79 11.84
CA GLU A 26 -6.49 7.00 12.57
C GLU A 26 -8.00 7.06 12.87
N THR A 27 -8.82 6.41 12.05
CA THR A 27 -10.28 6.31 12.23
C THR A 27 -10.69 5.24 13.23
N ALA A 28 -9.71 4.48 13.78
CA ALA A 28 -10.03 3.39 14.70
C ALA A 28 -10.56 3.92 16.03
N GLU A 29 -11.70 3.41 16.45
CA GLU A 29 -12.31 3.74 17.73
C GLU A 29 -12.99 2.51 18.34
N VAL A 30 -13.17 2.51 19.66
CA VAL A 30 -13.91 1.46 20.38
C VAL A 30 -15.21 2.06 20.90
N ARG A 31 -16.34 1.44 20.51
CA ARG A 31 -17.68 1.76 20.98
C ARG A 31 -18.36 0.47 21.43
N ASP A 32 -18.94 0.46 22.62
CA ASP A 32 -19.69 -0.68 23.17
C ASP A 32 -18.92 -2.02 23.07
N ASP A 33 -17.64 -2.03 23.42
CA ASP A 33 -16.70 -3.16 23.32
C ASP A 33 -16.46 -3.69 21.88
N HIS A 34 -16.89 -2.97 20.85
CA HIS A 34 -16.58 -3.26 19.45
C HIS A 34 -15.54 -2.30 18.88
N LEU A 35 -14.63 -2.82 18.07
CA LEU A 35 -13.71 -2.01 17.27
C LEU A 35 -14.41 -1.53 16.00
N PHE A 36 -14.35 -0.22 15.76
CA PHE A 36 -14.76 0.42 14.50
C PHE A 36 -13.55 0.92 13.75
N ILE A 37 -13.52 0.73 12.44
CA ILE A 37 -12.51 1.27 11.52
C ILE A 37 -13.26 1.91 10.34
N GLY A 38 -12.97 3.17 10.03
CA GLY A 38 -13.68 3.90 8.98
C GLY A 38 -15.20 3.99 9.23
N GLY A 39 -15.63 3.92 10.50
CA GLY A 39 -17.04 3.90 10.89
C GLY A 39 -17.73 2.54 10.76
N VAL A 40 -17.04 1.49 10.32
CA VAL A 40 -17.57 0.12 10.17
C VAL A 40 -17.28 -0.70 11.42
N ASP A 41 -18.28 -1.39 11.95
CA ASP A 41 -18.13 -2.34 13.06
C ASP A 41 -17.38 -3.59 12.60
N MET A 42 -16.19 -3.84 13.13
CA MET A 42 -15.35 -4.98 12.75
C MET A 42 -15.93 -6.33 13.20
N VAL A 43 -16.70 -6.35 14.27
CA VAL A 43 -17.37 -7.59 14.73
C VAL A 43 -18.49 -7.97 13.78
N GLN A 44 -19.28 -6.99 13.34
CA GLN A 44 -20.34 -7.21 12.36
C GLN A 44 -19.74 -7.61 11.01
N LEU A 45 -18.74 -6.90 10.51
CA LEU A 45 -18.05 -7.22 9.27
C LEU A 45 -17.50 -8.66 9.27
N ALA A 46 -16.85 -9.08 10.37
CA ALA A 46 -16.34 -10.44 10.50
C ALA A 46 -17.44 -11.51 10.52
N ARG A 47 -18.65 -11.19 10.99
CA ARG A 47 -19.80 -12.10 10.94
C ARG A 47 -20.38 -12.23 9.54
N GLU A 48 -20.38 -11.15 8.78
CA GLU A 48 -20.94 -11.08 7.42
C GLU A 48 -19.99 -11.70 6.39
N GLU A 49 -18.71 -11.36 6.44
CA GLU A 49 -17.71 -11.75 5.44
C GLU A 49 -16.85 -12.96 5.87
N GLY A 50 -16.92 -13.35 7.15
CA GLY A 50 -16.09 -14.40 7.73
C GLY A 50 -14.76 -13.87 8.26
N THR A 51 -13.90 -14.81 8.69
CA THR A 51 -12.51 -14.57 9.12
C THR A 51 -11.59 -15.58 8.43
N ALA A 52 -10.31 -15.27 8.12
CA ALA A 52 -9.57 -14.05 8.43
C ALA A 52 -9.77 -12.98 7.34
N LEU A 53 -9.80 -11.69 7.76
CA LEU A 53 -9.97 -10.55 6.88
C LEU A 53 -8.76 -9.62 6.97
N TYR A 54 -8.34 -9.08 5.82
CA TYR A 54 -7.53 -7.88 5.75
C TYR A 54 -8.44 -6.68 5.54
N VAL A 55 -8.40 -5.72 6.45
CA VAL A 55 -9.21 -4.50 6.39
C VAL A 55 -8.31 -3.33 6.06
N PHE A 56 -8.64 -2.60 5.00
CA PHE A 56 -7.95 -1.39 4.60
C PHE A 56 -8.89 -0.20 4.80
N ASP A 57 -8.45 0.78 5.56
CA ASP A 57 -9.15 2.03 5.75
C ASP A 57 -8.76 3.02 4.65
N GLU A 58 -9.69 3.31 3.75
CA GLU A 58 -9.44 4.22 2.63
C GLU A 58 -9.14 5.64 3.12
N ALA A 59 -9.82 6.11 4.17
CA ALA A 59 -9.61 7.46 4.68
C ALA A 59 -8.21 7.63 5.27
N ASP A 60 -7.75 6.67 6.08
CA ASP A 60 -6.39 6.67 6.64
C ASP A 60 -5.33 6.54 5.54
N LEU A 61 -5.57 5.66 4.54
CA LEU A 61 -4.65 5.50 3.42
C LEU A 61 -4.47 6.80 2.62
N ARG A 62 -5.58 7.48 2.29
CA ARG A 62 -5.55 8.78 1.59
C ARG A 62 -4.85 9.84 2.43
N HIS A 63 -5.20 9.96 3.70
CA HIS A 63 -4.58 10.92 4.61
C HIS A 63 -3.06 10.74 4.68
N ARG A 64 -2.59 9.49 4.81
CA ARG A 64 -1.15 9.20 4.82
C ARG A 64 -0.47 9.56 3.50
N MET A 65 -1.06 9.22 2.36
CA MET A 65 -0.53 9.60 1.04
C MET A 65 -0.43 11.12 0.89
N GLU A 66 -1.48 11.84 1.26
CA GLU A 66 -1.51 13.30 1.25
C GLU A 66 -0.46 13.90 2.19
N ALA A 67 -0.36 13.40 3.43
CA ALA A 67 0.60 13.89 4.41
C ALA A 67 2.05 13.79 3.91
N TYR A 68 2.43 12.67 3.30
CA TYR A 68 3.76 12.53 2.68
C TYR A 68 3.95 13.52 1.53
N ARG A 69 2.98 13.62 0.62
CA ARG A 69 3.04 14.54 -0.52
C ARG A 69 3.22 16.00 -0.06
N GLU A 70 2.39 16.45 0.88
CA GLU A 70 2.44 17.81 1.39
C GLU A 70 3.73 18.09 2.19
N ALA A 71 4.20 17.13 2.99
CA ALA A 71 5.44 17.27 3.73
C ALA A 71 6.67 17.49 2.83
N PHE A 72 6.70 16.84 1.67
CA PHE A 72 7.76 17.04 0.68
C PHE A 72 7.55 18.34 -0.12
N ARG A 73 6.37 18.55 -0.69
CA ARG A 73 6.09 19.71 -1.55
C ARG A 73 6.22 21.05 -0.83
N SER A 74 5.87 21.11 0.45
CA SER A 74 6.04 22.33 1.26
C SER A 74 7.49 22.74 1.44
N ARG A 75 8.44 21.84 1.23
CA ARG A 75 9.89 22.08 1.38
C ARG A 75 10.63 22.10 0.05
N TYR A 76 10.14 21.35 -0.92
CA TYR A 76 10.75 21.21 -2.23
C TYR A 76 9.65 20.96 -3.27
N GLU A 77 9.25 21.98 -3.97
CA GLU A 77 8.11 21.98 -4.91
C GLU A 77 8.26 20.89 -5.99
N ASN A 78 9.46 20.71 -6.53
CA ASN A 78 9.75 19.71 -7.56
C ASN A 78 10.08 18.34 -6.92
N SER A 79 9.10 17.76 -6.22
CA SER A 79 9.22 16.45 -5.58
C SER A 79 8.04 15.55 -5.94
N ASP A 80 8.32 14.26 -6.10
CA ASP A 80 7.32 13.21 -6.28
C ASP A 80 7.41 12.20 -5.14
N VAL A 81 6.25 11.74 -4.69
CA VAL A 81 6.12 10.61 -3.76
C VAL A 81 5.69 9.39 -4.56
N ILE A 82 6.34 8.27 -4.31
CA ILE A 82 6.11 7.01 -5.03
C ILE A 82 5.50 6.00 -4.07
N TYR A 83 4.32 5.48 -4.37
CA TYR A 83 3.71 4.38 -3.62
C TYR A 83 4.40 3.06 -3.97
N ALA A 84 4.89 2.35 -2.96
CA ALA A 84 5.56 1.07 -3.11
C ALA A 84 4.52 -0.08 -3.21
N SER A 85 4.21 -0.52 -4.42
CA SER A 85 3.19 -1.54 -4.71
C SER A 85 3.42 -2.87 -4.00
N LYS A 86 4.65 -3.23 -3.74
CA LYS A 86 5.01 -4.47 -3.00
C LYS A 86 4.43 -4.54 -1.59
N ALA A 87 4.04 -3.42 -0.99
CA ALA A 87 3.41 -3.41 0.32
C ALA A 87 2.00 -4.01 0.27
N PHE A 88 1.20 -3.55 -0.67
CA PHE A 88 -0.09 -4.10 -1.06
C PHE A 88 -0.58 -3.40 -2.32
N LEU A 89 -1.06 -4.15 -3.29
CA LEU A 89 -1.64 -3.59 -4.51
C LEU A 89 -2.89 -4.34 -4.96
N ASN A 90 -3.92 -3.58 -5.23
CA ASN A 90 -5.07 -3.96 -6.04
C ASN A 90 -5.51 -2.76 -6.88
N LYS A 91 -6.50 -2.93 -7.73
CA LYS A 91 -6.97 -1.86 -8.62
C LYS A 91 -7.46 -0.62 -7.87
N GLU A 92 -8.03 -0.79 -6.66
CA GLU A 92 -8.53 0.33 -5.87
C GLU A 92 -7.41 1.15 -5.26
N VAL A 93 -6.39 0.49 -4.71
CA VAL A 93 -5.19 1.18 -4.19
C VAL A 93 -4.46 1.95 -5.31
N VAL A 94 -4.42 1.39 -6.54
CA VAL A 94 -3.87 2.13 -7.69
C VAL A 94 -4.69 3.38 -8.01
N ARG A 95 -6.04 3.30 -7.97
CA ARG A 95 -6.90 4.48 -8.18
C ARG A 95 -6.72 5.53 -7.09
N ILE A 96 -6.59 5.09 -5.83
CA ILE A 96 -6.34 5.97 -4.70
C ILE A 96 -5.00 6.68 -4.90
N ALA A 97 -3.91 5.96 -5.17
CA ALA A 97 -2.60 6.55 -5.42
C ALA A 97 -2.62 7.55 -6.58
N GLN A 98 -3.34 7.25 -7.66
CA GLN A 98 -3.54 8.16 -8.78
C GLN A 98 -4.31 9.42 -8.38
N ALA A 99 -5.40 9.27 -7.65
CA ALA A 99 -6.24 10.39 -7.19
C ALA A 99 -5.47 11.31 -6.24
N GLU A 100 -4.66 10.73 -5.35
CA GLU A 100 -3.78 11.48 -4.44
C GLU A 100 -2.53 12.05 -5.13
N GLY A 101 -2.36 11.82 -6.43
CA GLY A 101 -1.27 12.38 -7.21
C GLY A 101 0.10 11.78 -6.91
N LEU A 102 0.18 10.50 -6.50
CA LEU A 102 1.42 9.78 -6.29
C LEU A 102 1.91 9.13 -7.59
N CYS A 103 3.20 8.86 -7.66
CA CYS A 103 3.78 7.91 -8.61
C CYS A 103 3.60 6.48 -8.09
N LEU A 104 3.83 5.49 -8.95
CA LEU A 104 3.69 4.08 -8.60
C LEU A 104 5.02 3.35 -8.82
N ASP A 105 5.49 2.61 -7.81
CA ASP A 105 6.62 1.70 -7.92
C ASP A 105 6.09 0.28 -8.14
N VAL A 106 6.51 -0.37 -9.22
CA VAL A 106 6.12 -1.75 -9.56
C VAL A 106 7.35 -2.63 -9.68
N SER A 107 7.26 -3.86 -9.17
CA SER A 107 8.36 -4.82 -9.12
C SER A 107 8.15 -6.04 -10.02
N GLY A 108 7.01 -6.14 -10.71
CA GLY A 108 6.69 -7.25 -11.58
C GLY A 108 5.54 -6.99 -12.52
N GLY A 109 5.38 -7.86 -13.52
CA GLY A 109 4.37 -7.73 -14.57
C GLY A 109 2.93 -7.71 -14.06
N GLY A 110 2.64 -8.40 -12.95
CA GLY A 110 1.30 -8.38 -12.34
C GLY A 110 0.90 -7.02 -11.78
N GLU A 111 1.83 -6.31 -11.15
CA GLU A 111 1.62 -4.95 -10.64
C GLU A 111 1.49 -3.95 -11.80
N LEU A 112 2.32 -4.10 -12.84
CA LEU A 112 2.22 -3.29 -14.06
C LEU A 112 0.86 -3.48 -14.74
N ALA A 113 0.40 -4.73 -14.90
CA ALA A 113 -0.90 -5.04 -15.46
C ALA A 113 -2.06 -4.45 -14.62
N CYS A 114 -1.90 -4.41 -13.30
CA CYS A 114 -2.87 -3.78 -12.42
C CYS A 114 -2.97 -2.27 -12.66
N ALA A 115 -1.82 -1.58 -12.84
CA ALA A 115 -1.76 -0.16 -13.17
C ALA A 115 -2.39 0.14 -14.54
N GLN A 116 -2.05 -0.65 -15.56
CA GLN A 116 -2.64 -0.53 -16.91
C GLN A 116 -4.15 -0.73 -16.89
N ALA A 117 -4.65 -1.71 -16.14
CA ALA A 117 -6.08 -2.05 -16.08
C ALA A 117 -6.97 -0.94 -15.51
N VAL A 118 -6.40 0.03 -14.79
CA VAL A 118 -7.13 1.19 -14.26
C VAL A 118 -6.81 2.49 -15.01
N GLY A 119 -5.94 2.43 -16.02
CA GLY A 119 -5.53 3.62 -16.78
C GLY A 119 -4.61 4.56 -16.02
N PHE A 120 -3.74 4.01 -15.16
CA PHE A 120 -2.74 4.80 -14.47
C PHE A 120 -1.77 5.43 -15.49
N PRO A 121 -1.35 6.71 -15.33
CA PRO A 121 -0.39 7.35 -16.24
C PRO A 121 0.96 6.62 -16.21
N MET A 122 1.31 5.94 -17.31
CA MET A 122 2.50 5.08 -17.34
C MET A 122 3.81 5.85 -17.18
N GLU A 123 3.86 7.10 -17.59
CA GLU A 123 5.01 7.99 -17.37
C GLU A 123 5.29 8.27 -15.87
N ARG A 124 4.34 7.95 -14.99
CA ARG A 124 4.47 8.04 -13.53
C ARG A 124 4.73 6.70 -12.85
N VAL A 125 4.94 5.63 -13.65
CA VAL A 125 5.31 4.31 -13.16
C VAL A 125 6.82 4.16 -13.15
N PHE A 126 7.36 3.65 -12.05
CA PHE A 126 8.77 3.30 -11.85
C PHE A 126 8.86 1.79 -11.74
N VAL A 127 9.63 1.15 -12.62
CA VAL A 127 9.81 -0.31 -12.57
C VAL A 127 11.07 -0.63 -11.79
N HIS A 128 10.87 -1.18 -10.61
CA HIS A 128 11.92 -1.63 -9.69
C HIS A 128 12.10 -3.15 -9.77
N GLY A 129 12.96 -3.68 -8.89
CA GLY A 129 13.20 -5.11 -8.75
C GLY A 129 14.58 -5.50 -9.27
N ASN A 130 15.18 -6.49 -8.63
CA ASN A 130 16.57 -6.93 -8.90
C ASN A 130 16.64 -8.18 -9.79
N ASN A 131 15.51 -8.65 -10.30
CA ASN A 131 15.44 -9.85 -11.17
C ASN A 131 14.38 -9.66 -12.26
N LYS A 132 14.40 -8.53 -12.94
CA LYS A 132 13.52 -8.28 -14.08
C LYS A 132 13.90 -9.21 -15.24
N THR A 133 12.93 -9.98 -15.71
CA THR A 133 13.09 -10.82 -16.89
C THR A 133 13.11 -9.97 -18.18
N PRO A 134 13.70 -10.46 -19.28
CA PRO A 134 13.64 -9.78 -20.58
C PRO A 134 12.21 -9.42 -20.97
N ARG A 135 11.27 -10.33 -20.79
CA ARG A 135 9.85 -10.11 -21.08
C ARG A 135 9.25 -8.98 -20.25
N GLU A 136 9.52 -8.90 -18.95
CA GLU A 136 9.03 -7.80 -18.10
C GLU A 136 9.62 -6.46 -18.50
N LEU A 137 10.87 -6.43 -18.95
CA LEU A 137 11.50 -5.21 -19.50
C LEU A 137 10.83 -4.79 -20.80
N GLU A 138 10.59 -5.73 -21.73
CA GLU A 138 9.86 -5.47 -22.99
C GLU A 138 8.45 -4.94 -22.71
N GLU A 139 7.72 -5.58 -21.80
CA GLU A 139 6.36 -5.16 -21.39
C GLU A 139 6.37 -3.75 -20.77
N ALA A 140 7.35 -3.44 -19.93
CA ALA A 140 7.51 -2.12 -19.31
C ALA A 140 7.81 -1.03 -20.35
N ILE A 141 8.72 -1.30 -21.27
CA ILE A 141 9.09 -0.38 -22.36
C ILE A 141 7.90 -0.16 -23.28
N ALA A 142 7.22 -1.25 -23.70
CA ALA A 142 6.04 -1.18 -24.55
C ALA A 142 4.87 -0.43 -23.89
N ALA A 143 4.74 -0.50 -22.57
CA ALA A 143 3.76 0.24 -21.80
C ALA A 143 4.08 1.74 -21.69
N GLY A 144 5.31 2.16 -21.97
CA GLY A 144 5.74 3.54 -21.86
C GLY A 144 5.96 4.00 -20.40
N VAL A 145 6.48 3.12 -19.55
CA VAL A 145 6.76 3.48 -18.15
C VAL A 145 7.77 4.62 -18.06
N GLY A 146 7.60 5.45 -17.04
CA GLY A 146 8.44 6.64 -16.89
C GLY A 146 9.90 6.34 -16.59
N ARG A 147 10.17 5.28 -15.81
CA ARG A 147 11.54 4.90 -15.44
C ARG A 147 11.67 3.41 -15.18
N ILE A 148 12.82 2.87 -15.56
CA ILE A 148 13.27 1.53 -15.15
C ILE A 148 14.51 1.73 -14.28
N VAL A 149 14.45 1.23 -13.04
CA VAL A 149 15.57 1.28 -12.10
C VAL A 149 16.47 0.09 -12.37
N VAL A 150 17.67 0.33 -12.86
CA VAL A 150 18.64 -0.70 -13.28
C VAL A 150 19.51 -1.10 -12.09
N ASP A 151 19.46 -2.37 -11.69
CA ASP A 151 20.20 -2.90 -10.55
C ASP A 151 21.56 -3.53 -10.90
N SER A 152 21.78 -3.87 -12.17
CA SER A 152 22.99 -4.59 -12.58
C SER A 152 23.45 -4.22 -13.99
N ARG A 153 24.75 -4.48 -14.27
CA ARG A 153 25.30 -4.31 -15.61
C ARG A 153 24.63 -5.19 -16.66
N ILE A 154 24.23 -6.40 -16.27
CA ILE A 154 23.52 -7.34 -17.16
C ILE A 154 22.15 -6.77 -17.53
N GLU A 155 21.47 -6.20 -16.58
CA GLU A 155 20.18 -5.56 -16.82
C GLU A 155 20.30 -4.32 -17.71
N LEU A 156 21.37 -3.53 -17.53
CA LEU A 156 21.65 -2.41 -18.41
C LEU A 156 21.80 -2.84 -19.88
N VAL A 157 22.45 -3.97 -20.11
CA VAL A 157 22.58 -4.56 -21.46
C VAL A 157 21.20 -4.94 -21.99
N ARG A 158 20.41 -5.67 -21.18
CA ARG A 158 19.06 -6.11 -21.56
C ARG A 158 18.10 -4.96 -21.89
N VAL A 159 18.20 -3.86 -21.18
CA VAL A 159 17.34 -2.68 -21.44
C VAL A 159 17.76 -1.98 -22.74
N ASN A 160 19.02 -2.11 -23.16
CA ASN A 160 19.54 -1.48 -24.37
C ASN A 160 19.36 -2.33 -25.64
N GLU A 161 19.11 -3.64 -25.53
CA GLU A 161 18.79 -4.55 -26.64
C GLU A 161 17.32 -4.37 -27.10
#